data_31fc7a5186b634704e6b823a4fe1c317
#
_entry.id   31fc7a5186b634704e6b823a4fe1c317
#
_cell.length_a   1.000
_cell.length_b   1.000
_cell.length_c   1.000
_cell.angle_alpha   90.00
_cell.angle_beta   90.00
_cell.angle_gamma   90.00
#
_symmetry.space_group_name_H-M   'P 1'
#
loop_
_entity.id
_entity.type
_entity.pdbx_description
1 polymer ?
#
loop_
_entity_poly.entity_id
_entity_poly.type
_entity_poly.pdbx_seq_one_letter_code
_entity_poly.pdbx_strand_id
1 'polypeptide(L)'
;MHKIYLSLLITSLTYAQTVNFNKTLESTLQNSKDLQNQKLNIDLANLNTKTIDSISYGKLSVTEELSRTNHSGYVFNSKLSSREATFRDFGFAQQNEGMDVQPKDLNYPDARNNYNTKLVYEVPLFTGFKLSNQKDILKLQEKANEIKYSLDKKELTIEVLKAYNSAVVAKEFVSALEKAKIAINQIIKSADAFHKEGLVTKIDVNEAKVYQLNLNSQLTEAKNNFQLALAYLRFLSSDETISDVENLENIAFEIPQNNLLYTQALENRDEIKMQDINLNATKKNIEIANGSYYPTVYSHLEYGFNDNTMTFDDEKDYYMALVGINLTLFDDTRDIEKQKSKIEYAKASLNSEKLKDAIKLEVQKTILNLETKEKILEEKIEAKNLANDVLEQSKLLYQNHLISMTTLLSQEANFRKNEALLIEARYEKSLALAKINLALGKTIYKENNQ
;
A
#
# COMPACT_ATOMS: atom_id res chain seq x y z
N MET A 1 -19.76 -48.36 8.13
CA MET A 1 -19.37 -48.01 6.78
C MET A 1 -18.32 -46.91 6.84
N HIS A 2 -17.04 -47.26 6.77
CA HIS A 2 -15.92 -46.32 6.78
C HIS A 2 -15.75 -45.76 5.37
N LYS A 3 -15.95 -44.45 5.20
CA LYS A 3 -15.61 -43.77 3.96
C LYS A 3 -14.13 -43.40 3.99
N ILE A 4 -13.34 -44.13 3.21
CA ILE A 4 -11.93 -43.81 2.94
C ILE A 4 -11.91 -42.64 1.96
N TYR A 5 -11.49 -41.45 2.42
CA TYR A 5 -11.17 -40.32 1.54
C TYR A 5 -9.78 -40.55 0.94
N LEU A 6 -9.75 -40.93 -0.33
CA LEU A 6 -8.53 -41.01 -1.14
C LEU A 6 -8.16 -39.57 -1.52
N SER A 7 -7.22 -38.96 -0.79
CA SER A 7 -6.64 -37.68 -1.18
C SER A 7 -5.72 -37.91 -2.38
N LEU A 8 -6.16 -37.52 -3.57
CA LEU A 8 -5.30 -37.43 -4.76
C LEU A 8 -4.26 -36.35 -4.49
N LEU A 9 -3.01 -36.74 -4.19
CA LEU A 9 -1.85 -35.86 -4.27
C LEU A 9 -1.61 -35.60 -5.77
N ILE A 10 -2.11 -34.46 -6.26
CA ILE A 10 -1.70 -33.94 -7.57
C ILE A 10 -0.30 -33.36 -7.36
N THR A 11 0.74 -34.14 -7.63
CA THR A 11 2.10 -33.64 -7.82
C THR A 11 2.10 -32.85 -9.12
N SER A 12 1.95 -31.51 -9.03
CA SER A 12 2.22 -30.61 -10.14
C SER A 12 3.71 -30.79 -10.51
N LEU A 13 4.00 -31.42 -11.64
CA LEU A 13 5.31 -31.35 -12.27
C LEU A 13 5.55 -29.88 -12.61
N THR A 14 6.31 -29.20 -11.78
CA THR A 14 6.76 -27.82 -12.05
C THR A 14 7.82 -27.89 -13.15
N TYR A 15 7.40 -27.64 -14.40
CA TYR A 15 8.35 -27.48 -15.49
C TYR A 15 9.14 -26.20 -15.27
N ALA A 16 10.47 -26.34 -15.27
CA ALA A 16 11.40 -25.21 -15.26
C ALA A 16 11.10 -24.28 -16.45
N GLN A 17 10.80 -23.00 -16.18
CA GLN A 17 10.34 -22.07 -17.20
C GLN A 17 11.28 -20.88 -17.32
N THR A 18 11.62 -20.52 -18.59
CA THR A 18 12.19 -19.20 -18.92
C THR A 18 11.07 -18.19 -18.99
N VAL A 19 11.23 -17.05 -18.33
CA VAL A 19 10.22 -16.00 -18.27
C VAL A 19 10.72 -14.68 -18.89
N ASN A 20 9.80 -13.90 -19.45
CA ASN A 20 10.04 -12.52 -19.83
C ASN A 20 9.50 -11.56 -18.75
N PHE A 21 9.81 -10.27 -18.89
CA PHE A 21 9.39 -9.25 -17.93
C PHE A 21 7.87 -9.19 -17.78
N ASN A 22 7.12 -9.15 -18.88
CA ASN A 22 5.65 -8.99 -18.83
C ASN A 22 4.97 -10.12 -18.08
N LYS A 23 5.37 -11.36 -18.31
CA LYS A 23 4.84 -12.53 -17.60
C LYS A 23 5.18 -12.51 -16.12
N THR A 24 6.43 -12.14 -15.77
CA THR A 24 6.84 -11.99 -14.37
C THR A 24 6.04 -10.89 -13.67
N LEU A 25 5.83 -9.76 -14.35
CA LEU A 25 5.04 -8.64 -13.83
C LEU A 25 3.58 -9.04 -13.61
N GLU A 26 2.95 -9.68 -14.59
CA GLU A 26 1.55 -10.13 -14.49
C GLU A 26 1.36 -11.07 -13.30
N SER A 27 2.22 -12.08 -13.16
CA SER A 27 2.20 -12.99 -12.01
C SER A 27 2.37 -12.23 -10.68
N THR A 28 3.32 -11.28 -10.62
CA THR A 28 3.55 -10.47 -9.42
C THR A 28 2.34 -9.61 -9.07
N LEU A 29 1.74 -8.92 -10.04
CA LEU A 29 0.57 -8.05 -9.80
C LEU A 29 -0.65 -8.85 -9.32
N GLN A 30 -0.82 -10.09 -9.80
CA GLN A 30 -1.91 -10.97 -9.37
C GLN A 30 -1.69 -11.52 -7.96
N ASN A 31 -0.44 -11.87 -7.62
CA ASN A 31 -0.12 -12.60 -6.38
C ASN A 31 0.34 -11.68 -5.24
N SER A 32 0.68 -10.41 -5.49
CA SER A 32 1.19 -9.47 -4.48
C SER A 32 0.26 -9.36 -3.30
N LYS A 33 0.77 -9.68 -2.10
CA LYS A 33 0.03 -9.55 -0.84
C LYS A 33 -0.19 -8.09 -0.46
N ASP A 34 0.72 -7.21 -0.83
CA ASP A 34 0.60 -5.77 -0.56
C ASP A 34 -0.55 -5.16 -1.39
N LEU A 35 -0.66 -5.52 -2.68
CA LEU A 35 -1.79 -5.09 -3.50
C LEU A 35 -3.13 -5.69 -3.04
N GLN A 36 -3.15 -6.95 -2.59
CA GLN A 36 -4.33 -7.57 -2.00
C GLN A 36 -4.74 -6.84 -0.72
N ASN A 37 -3.78 -6.51 0.16
CA ASN A 37 -4.03 -5.74 1.38
C ASN A 37 -4.58 -4.34 1.06
N GLN A 38 -4.02 -3.66 0.04
CA GLN A 38 -4.54 -2.35 -0.37
C GLN A 38 -5.97 -2.41 -0.94
N LYS A 39 -6.37 -3.52 -1.61
CA LYS A 39 -7.78 -3.74 -1.99
C LYS A 39 -8.68 -3.85 -0.76
N LEU A 40 -8.25 -4.57 0.27
CA LEU A 40 -8.99 -4.65 1.54
C LEU A 40 -9.12 -3.27 2.22
N ASN A 41 -8.12 -2.39 2.10
CA ASN A 41 -8.23 -1.01 2.58
C ASN A 41 -9.29 -0.19 1.81
N ILE A 42 -9.47 -0.43 0.51
CA ILE A 42 -10.55 0.17 -0.28
C ILE A 42 -11.90 -0.34 0.21
N ASP A 43 -12.04 -1.67 0.40
CA ASP A 43 -13.27 -2.27 0.92
C ASP A 43 -13.62 -1.73 2.32
N LEU A 44 -12.62 -1.59 3.19
CA LEU A 44 -12.79 -0.99 4.53
C LEU A 44 -13.24 0.47 4.45
N ALA A 45 -12.66 1.27 3.55
CA ALA A 45 -13.08 2.65 3.36
C ALA A 45 -14.53 2.76 2.85
N ASN A 46 -14.95 1.85 1.95
CA ASN A 46 -16.34 1.75 1.50
C ASN A 46 -17.30 1.41 2.66
N LEU A 47 -16.92 0.47 3.52
CA LEU A 47 -17.70 0.14 4.71
C LEU A 47 -17.80 1.31 5.69
N ASN A 48 -16.74 2.09 5.87
CA ASN A 48 -16.76 3.29 6.69
C ASN A 48 -17.75 4.34 6.15
N THR A 49 -17.84 4.48 4.83
CA THR A 49 -18.84 5.35 4.19
C THR A 49 -20.26 4.86 4.47
N LYS A 50 -20.51 3.55 4.38
CA LYS A 50 -21.82 2.95 4.72
C LYS A 50 -22.18 3.09 6.20
N THR A 51 -21.18 3.16 7.09
CA THR A 51 -21.43 3.39 8.52
C THR A 51 -22.14 4.72 8.76
N ILE A 52 -21.76 5.79 8.04
CA ILE A 52 -22.45 7.10 8.15
C ILE A 52 -23.90 7.00 7.66
N ASP A 53 -24.16 6.25 6.58
CA ASP A 53 -25.53 6.02 6.11
C ASP A 53 -26.35 5.29 7.19
N SER A 54 -25.74 4.27 7.83
CA SER A 54 -26.40 3.52 8.91
C SER A 54 -26.72 4.39 10.11
N ILE A 55 -25.83 5.34 10.48
CA ILE A 55 -26.12 6.32 11.55
C ILE A 55 -27.33 7.18 11.20
N SER A 56 -27.50 7.54 9.92
CA SER A 56 -28.63 8.35 9.46
C SER A 56 -29.98 7.61 9.52
N TYR A 57 -29.96 6.27 9.52
CA TYR A 57 -31.17 5.45 9.73
C TYR A 57 -31.56 5.31 11.21
N GLY A 58 -30.70 5.76 12.13
CA GLY A 58 -30.92 5.63 13.56
C GLY A 58 -30.62 4.26 14.14
N LYS A 59 -30.96 4.10 15.42
CA LYS A 59 -30.70 2.88 16.19
C LYS A 59 -31.98 2.41 16.87
N LEU A 60 -32.35 1.16 16.64
CA LEU A 60 -33.41 0.49 17.35
C LEU A 60 -32.79 -0.44 18.41
N SER A 61 -33.18 -0.28 19.66
CA SER A 61 -32.66 -1.09 20.77
C SER A 61 -33.80 -1.52 21.72
N VAL A 62 -33.64 -2.71 22.30
CA VAL A 62 -34.46 -3.17 23.40
C VAL A 62 -33.64 -3.01 24.67
N THR A 63 -34.26 -2.44 25.70
CA THR A 63 -33.60 -2.22 26.99
C THR A 63 -34.51 -2.82 28.07
N GLU A 64 -33.93 -3.60 28.99
CA GLU A 64 -34.57 -4.05 30.21
C GLU A 64 -33.84 -3.47 31.40
N GLU A 65 -34.55 -2.68 32.22
CA GLU A 65 -34.02 -2.06 33.45
C GLU A 65 -34.72 -2.62 34.66
N LEU A 66 -33.97 -3.30 35.53
CA LEU A 66 -34.46 -3.78 36.83
C LEU A 66 -33.88 -2.93 37.93
N SER A 67 -34.76 -2.33 38.73
CA SER A 67 -34.36 -1.62 39.94
C SER A 67 -35.18 -2.09 41.13
N ARG A 68 -34.61 -1.98 42.34
CA ARG A 68 -35.31 -2.20 43.63
C ARG A 68 -34.91 -1.09 44.57
N THR A 69 -35.93 -0.37 45.07
CA THR A 69 -35.74 0.77 45.96
C THR A 69 -36.89 0.96 46.90
N ASN A 70 -36.65 1.57 48.06
CA ASN A 70 -37.63 2.09 49.00
C ASN A 70 -37.65 3.62 49.01
N HIS A 71 -36.94 4.27 48.08
CA HIS A 71 -36.99 5.72 47.98
C HIS A 71 -38.37 6.18 47.51
N SER A 72 -39.06 6.98 48.33
CA SER A 72 -40.48 7.33 48.17
C SER A 72 -40.81 7.87 46.76
N GLY A 73 -40.02 8.79 46.24
CA GLY A 73 -40.25 9.37 44.89
C GLY A 73 -40.14 8.30 43.79
N TYR A 74 -39.21 7.35 43.85
CA TYR A 74 -39.05 6.32 42.84
C TYR A 74 -40.14 5.22 42.96
N VAL A 75 -40.51 4.82 44.19
CA VAL A 75 -41.59 3.83 44.43
C VAL A 75 -42.91 4.39 43.94
N PHE A 76 -43.22 5.65 44.27
CA PHE A 76 -44.44 6.30 43.84
C PHE A 76 -44.50 6.47 42.30
N ASN A 77 -43.42 6.91 41.69
CA ASN A 77 -43.33 7.01 40.23
C ASN A 77 -43.52 5.63 39.56
N SER A 78 -42.89 4.57 40.11
CA SER A 78 -43.06 3.19 39.60
C SER A 78 -44.50 2.72 39.68
N LYS A 79 -45.21 3.00 40.79
CA LYS A 79 -46.65 2.65 40.94
C LYS A 79 -47.52 3.41 39.93
N LEU A 80 -47.23 4.71 39.66
CA LEU A 80 -47.94 5.48 38.66
C LEU A 80 -47.67 4.96 37.24
N SER A 81 -46.38 4.67 36.94
CA SER A 81 -45.97 4.18 35.61
C SER A 81 -46.55 2.77 35.32
N SER A 82 -46.70 1.90 36.35
CA SER A 82 -47.34 0.58 36.23
C SER A 82 -48.86 0.65 36.37
N ARG A 83 -49.47 1.84 36.49
CA ARG A 83 -50.93 2.03 36.69
C ARG A 83 -51.52 1.33 37.92
N GLU A 84 -50.71 1.15 38.98
CA GLU A 84 -51.05 0.46 40.21
C GLU A 84 -51.27 1.41 41.40
N ALA A 85 -51.10 2.72 41.20
CA ALA A 85 -51.26 3.66 42.28
C ALA A 85 -52.75 3.73 42.76
N THR A 86 -52.94 3.62 44.04
CA THR A 86 -54.24 3.65 44.69
C THR A 86 -54.42 4.91 45.53
N PHE A 87 -55.62 5.26 45.94
CA PHE A 87 -55.86 6.39 46.86
C PHE A 87 -55.06 6.26 48.17
N ARG A 88 -54.73 5.06 48.60
CA ARG A 88 -53.89 4.83 49.78
C ARG A 88 -52.48 5.35 49.58
N ASP A 89 -51.93 5.18 48.38
CA ASP A 89 -50.57 5.68 48.05
C ASP A 89 -50.50 7.23 48.07
N PHE A 90 -51.61 7.89 47.97
CA PHE A 90 -51.71 9.36 48.12
C PHE A 90 -52.00 9.82 49.55
N GLY A 91 -51.98 8.91 50.52
CA GLY A 91 -52.19 9.24 51.94
C GLY A 91 -53.64 9.36 52.39
N PHE A 92 -54.61 8.93 51.55
CA PHE A 92 -56.06 8.99 51.94
C PHE A 92 -56.40 8.11 53.13
N ALA A 93 -55.57 7.15 53.53
CA ALA A 93 -55.76 6.39 54.74
C ALA A 93 -55.69 7.23 56.05
N GLN A 94 -54.99 8.39 55.97
CA GLN A 94 -54.77 9.31 57.09
C GLN A 94 -55.47 10.66 56.92
N GLN A 95 -56.39 10.77 55.99
CA GLN A 95 -57.10 12.01 55.65
C GLN A 95 -57.85 12.69 56.83
N ASN A 96 -58.20 11.92 57.88
CA ASN A 96 -58.91 12.41 59.05
C ASN A 96 -57.99 12.79 60.21
N GLU A 97 -56.62 12.65 60.05
CA GLU A 97 -55.66 12.91 61.11
C GLU A 97 -55.18 14.38 61.13
N GLY A 98 -55.59 15.20 60.17
CA GLY A 98 -55.21 16.60 60.04
C GLY A 98 -54.28 16.90 58.89
N MET A 99 -54.21 18.20 58.46
CA MET A 99 -53.43 18.61 57.26
C MET A 99 -51.90 18.51 57.41
N ASP A 100 -51.38 18.52 58.62
CA ASP A 100 -49.94 18.51 58.90
C ASP A 100 -49.38 17.09 59.13
N VAL A 101 -50.22 16.06 59.04
CA VAL A 101 -49.80 14.67 59.17
C VAL A 101 -49.16 14.19 57.90
N GLN A 102 -47.96 13.65 58.02
CA GLN A 102 -47.25 13.09 56.89
C GLN A 102 -47.84 11.78 56.43
N PRO A 103 -48.25 11.61 55.15
CA PRO A 103 -48.77 10.34 54.65
C PRO A 103 -47.72 9.24 54.76
N LYS A 104 -47.95 8.19 55.55
CA LYS A 104 -46.95 7.16 55.83
C LYS A 104 -46.58 6.33 54.61
N ASP A 105 -47.59 5.86 53.85
CA ASP A 105 -47.36 5.05 52.67
C ASP A 105 -46.70 5.80 51.55
N LEU A 106 -46.85 7.11 51.48
CA LEU A 106 -46.17 7.99 50.50
C LEU A 106 -44.70 8.26 50.89
N ASN A 107 -44.46 8.58 52.17
CA ASN A 107 -43.12 9.02 52.63
C ASN A 107 -42.21 7.87 53.03
N TYR A 108 -42.76 6.71 53.45
CA TYR A 108 -42.04 5.53 53.93
C TYR A 108 -42.55 4.25 53.26
N PRO A 109 -42.50 4.14 51.92
CA PRO A 109 -43.00 2.96 51.24
C PRO A 109 -42.09 1.76 51.46
N ASP A 110 -42.69 0.56 51.34
CA ASP A 110 -41.92 -0.67 51.26
C ASP A 110 -41.08 -0.70 49.97
N ALA A 111 -39.94 -1.42 50.02
CA ALA A 111 -39.08 -1.58 48.86
C ALA A 111 -39.80 -2.31 47.70
N ARG A 112 -39.86 -1.69 46.54
CA ARG A 112 -40.52 -2.17 45.34
C ARG A 112 -39.50 -2.49 44.23
N ASN A 113 -39.71 -3.56 43.49
CA ASN A 113 -39.06 -3.82 42.21
C ASN A 113 -39.73 -2.97 41.15
N ASN A 114 -38.93 -2.58 40.15
CA ASN A 114 -39.41 -1.92 38.95
C ASN A 114 -38.71 -2.54 37.75
N TYR A 115 -39.45 -3.21 36.91
CA TYR A 115 -39.05 -3.73 35.60
C TYR A 115 -39.53 -2.74 34.55
N ASN A 116 -38.60 -2.27 33.71
CA ASN A 116 -38.90 -1.35 32.59
C ASN A 116 -38.36 -1.95 31.32
N THR A 117 -39.20 -2.66 30.60
CA THR A 117 -38.89 -3.22 29.27
C THR A 117 -39.28 -2.22 28.21
N LYS A 118 -38.33 -1.76 27.41
CA LYS A 118 -38.62 -0.73 26.40
C LYS A 118 -37.91 -0.99 25.07
N LEU A 119 -38.61 -0.69 23.98
CA LEU A 119 -38.11 -0.58 22.63
C LEU A 119 -37.86 0.91 22.36
N VAL A 120 -36.62 1.25 22.03
CA VAL A 120 -36.19 2.62 21.82
C VAL A 120 -35.65 2.79 20.39
N TYR A 121 -36.20 3.77 19.65
CA TYR A 121 -35.69 4.16 18.34
C TYR A 121 -35.21 5.62 18.38
N GLU A 122 -33.92 5.78 18.13
CA GLU A 122 -33.25 7.08 18.12
C GLU A 122 -32.67 7.35 16.73
N VAL A 123 -32.99 8.54 16.17
CA VAL A 123 -32.50 8.95 14.86
C VAL A 123 -32.10 10.42 14.84
N PRO A 124 -30.88 10.76 14.35
CA PRO A 124 -30.51 12.14 14.09
C PRO A 124 -31.22 12.63 12.82
N LEU A 125 -32.13 13.59 12.93
CA LEU A 125 -32.85 14.15 11.80
C LEU A 125 -32.04 15.26 11.08
N PHE A 126 -31.27 16.04 11.83
CA PHE A 126 -30.39 17.07 11.30
C PHE A 126 -29.21 17.29 12.24
N THR A 127 -28.00 17.32 11.72
CA THR A 127 -26.75 17.43 12.49
C THR A 127 -25.92 18.66 12.12
N GLY A 128 -26.55 19.71 11.59
CA GLY A 128 -25.80 20.88 11.10
C GLY A 128 -24.89 20.55 9.93
N PHE A 129 -25.27 19.64 9.03
CA PHE A 129 -24.49 19.14 7.90
C PHE A 129 -23.22 18.37 8.29
N LYS A 130 -22.99 18.08 9.58
CA LYS A 130 -21.77 17.35 10.03
C LYS A 130 -21.70 15.96 9.45
N LEU A 131 -22.78 15.17 9.52
CA LEU A 131 -22.82 13.81 8.98
C LEU A 131 -22.64 13.79 7.45
N SER A 132 -23.27 14.70 6.72
CA SER A 132 -23.13 14.77 5.25
C SER A 132 -21.70 15.12 4.83
N ASN A 133 -21.06 16.11 5.47
CA ASN A 133 -19.67 16.47 5.20
C ASN A 133 -18.70 15.37 5.65
N GLN A 134 -18.99 14.67 6.75
CA GLN A 134 -18.20 13.50 7.18
C GLN A 134 -18.29 12.36 6.15
N LYS A 135 -19.48 12.11 5.60
CA LYS A 135 -19.67 11.14 4.50
C LYS A 135 -18.84 11.53 3.27
N ASP A 136 -18.84 12.82 2.91
CA ASP A 136 -18.04 13.30 1.79
C ASP A 136 -16.55 13.10 2.02
N ILE A 137 -16.04 13.31 3.25
CA ILE A 137 -14.64 13.03 3.61
C ILE A 137 -14.34 11.54 3.47
N LEU A 138 -15.21 10.64 3.93
CA LEU A 138 -15.00 9.20 3.80
C LEU A 138 -15.01 8.73 2.35
N LYS A 139 -15.85 9.32 1.48
CA LYS A 139 -15.81 9.10 0.03
C LYS A 139 -14.50 9.58 -0.61
N LEU A 140 -13.98 10.72 -0.14
CA LEU A 140 -12.66 11.21 -0.57
C LEU A 140 -11.55 10.25 -0.12
N GLN A 141 -11.67 9.68 1.08
CA GLN A 141 -10.74 8.67 1.60
C GLN A 141 -10.78 7.36 0.78
N GLU A 142 -11.97 6.91 0.37
CA GLU A 142 -12.13 5.76 -0.53
C GLU A 142 -11.39 6.00 -1.85
N LYS A 143 -11.61 7.16 -2.49
CA LYS A 143 -10.88 7.56 -3.70
C LYS A 143 -9.37 7.66 -3.49
N ALA A 144 -8.91 8.16 -2.33
CA ALA A 144 -7.49 8.21 -2.00
C ALA A 144 -6.89 6.80 -1.92
N ASN A 145 -7.61 5.82 -1.37
CA ASN A 145 -7.16 4.42 -1.32
C ASN A 145 -7.11 3.78 -2.72
N GLU A 146 -8.05 4.11 -3.63
CA GLU A 146 -8.02 3.66 -5.03
C GLU A 146 -6.78 4.21 -5.75
N ILE A 147 -6.48 5.50 -5.57
CA ILE A 147 -5.30 6.13 -6.15
C ILE A 147 -4.02 5.55 -5.54
N LYS A 148 -4.01 5.30 -4.23
CA LYS A 148 -2.90 4.62 -3.55
C LYS A 148 -2.64 3.23 -4.12
N TYR A 149 -3.69 2.46 -4.42
CA TYR A 149 -3.57 1.17 -5.09
C TYR A 149 -2.91 1.31 -6.48
N SER A 150 -3.28 2.34 -7.26
CA SER A 150 -2.64 2.64 -8.55
C SER A 150 -1.16 2.98 -8.39
N LEU A 151 -0.82 3.79 -7.39
CA LEU A 151 0.55 4.18 -7.08
C LEU A 151 1.39 2.96 -6.67
N ASP A 152 0.90 2.16 -5.72
CA ASP A 152 1.57 0.93 -5.26
C ASP A 152 1.80 -0.06 -6.41
N LYS A 153 0.84 -0.17 -7.34
CA LYS A 153 0.98 -0.97 -8.56
C LYS A 153 2.11 -0.48 -9.46
N LYS A 154 2.25 0.85 -9.63
CA LYS A 154 3.35 1.46 -10.40
C LYS A 154 4.69 1.25 -9.73
N GLU A 155 4.78 1.44 -8.41
CA GLU A 155 5.99 1.22 -7.63
C GLU A 155 6.43 -0.25 -7.69
N LEU A 156 5.51 -1.19 -7.50
CA LEU A 156 5.77 -2.62 -7.62
C LEU A 156 6.26 -2.99 -9.04
N THR A 157 5.70 -2.35 -10.07
CA THR A 157 6.15 -2.56 -11.45
C THR A 157 7.63 -2.18 -11.64
N ILE A 158 8.07 -1.08 -11.04
CA ILE A 158 9.49 -0.67 -11.05
C ILE A 158 10.36 -1.66 -10.25
N GLU A 159 9.86 -2.17 -9.14
CA GLU A 159 10.57 -3.16 -8.33
C GLU A 159 10.76 -4.47 -9.11
N VAL A 160 9.70 -4.96 -9.77
CA VAL A 160 9.78 -6.15 -10.64
C VAL A 160 10.76 -5.91 -11.79
N LEU A 161 10.75 -4.73 -12.42
CA LEU A 161 11.71 -4.40 -13.48
C LEU A 161 13.15 -4.43 -12.98
N LYS A 162 13.43 -3.86 -11.82
CA LYS A 162 14.77 -3.91 -11.20
C LYS A 162 15.20 -5.34 -10.93
N ALA A 163 14.32 -6.16 -10.34
CA ALA A 163 14.59 -7.54 -10.02
C ALA A 163 14.83 -8.37 -11.29
N TYR A 164 13.97 -8.22 -12.30
CA TYR A 164 14.07 -8.89 -13.58
C TYR A 164 15.37 -8.53 -14.32
N ASN A 165 15.64 -7.23 -14.48
CA ASN A 165 16.84 -6.76 -15.14
C ASN A 165 18.12 -7.17 -14.38
N SER A 166 18.08 -7.22 -13.04
CA SER A 166 19.20 -7.73 -12.24
C SER A 166 19.48 -9.22 -12.52
N ALA A 167 18.44 -10.03 -12.71
CA ALA A 167 18.59 -11.44 -13.09
C ALA A 167 19.17 -11.59 -14.50
N VAL A 168 18.73 -10.75 -15.46
CA VAL A 168 19.28 -10.73 -16.82
C VAL A 168 20.76 -10.34 -16.78
N VAL A 169 21.12 -9.29 -16.06
CA VAL A 169 22.52 -8.85 -15.88
C VAL A 169 23.38 -9.97 -15.29
N ALA A 170 22.90 -10.62 -14.24
CA ALA A 170 23.62 -11.72 -13.61
C ALA A 170 23.82 -12.90 -14.59
N LYS A 171 22.83 -13.23 -15.42
CA LYS A 171 22.92 -14.21 -16.51
C LYS A 171 23.96 -13.81 -17.57
N GLU A 172 23.97 -12.56 -18.00
CA GLU A 172 24.95 -12.03 -18.97
C GLU A 172 26.37 -12.12 -18.40
N PHE A 173 26.58 -11.82 -17.10
CA PHE A 173 27.86 -11.97 -16.43
C PHE A 173 28.31 -13.45 -16.40
N VAL A 174 27.44 -14.40 -16.10
CA VAL A 174 27.76 -15.84 -16.17
C VAL A 174 28.19 -16.20 -17.59
N SER A 175 27.45 -15.76 -18.61
CA SER A 175 27.78 -16.04 -20.01
C SER A 175 29.14 -15.45 -20.42
N ALA A 176 29.45 -14.20 -20.01
CA ALA A 176 30.73 -13.56 -20.28
C ALA A 176 31.90 -14.33 -19.63
N LEU A 177 31.75 -14.76 -18.37
CA LEU A 177 32.78 -15.55 -17.67
C LEU A 177 32.93 -16.96 -18.24
N GLU A 178 31.87 -17.58 -18.74
CA GLU A 178 31.96 -18.87 -19.43
C GLU A 178 32.72 -18.77 -20.75
N LYS A 179 32.48 -17.72 -21.54
CA LYS A 179 33.27 -17.41 -22.75
C LYS A 179 34.75 -17.16 -22.42
N ALA A 180 35.01 -16.37 -21.37
CA ALA A 180 36.36 -16.11 -20.89
C ALA A 180 37.09 -17.42 -20.45
N LYS A 181 36.39 -18.34 -19.77
CA LYS A 181 36.93 -19.66 -19.41
C LYS A 181 37.31 -20.49 -20.63
N ILE A 182 36.53 -20.42 -21.70
CA ILE A 182 36.89 -21.11 -22.97
C ILE A 182 38.15 -20.49 -23.57
N ALA A 183 38.25 -19.14 -23.61
CA ALA A 183 39.39 -18.41 -24.13
C ALA A 183 40.69 -18.71 -23.36
N ILE A 184 40.64 -18.65 -22.01
CA ILE A 184 41.83 -18.94 -21.18
C ILE A 184 42.28 -20.39 -21.29
N ASN A 185 41.35 -21.36 -21.46
CA ASN A 185 41.71 -22.74 -21.72
C ASN A 185 42.49 -22.90 -23.02
N GLN A 186 42.19 -22.15 -24.06
CA GLN A 186 42.94 -22.13 -25.31
C GLN A 186 44.34 -21.52 -25.12
N ILE A 187 44.42 -20.39 -24.37
CA ILE A 187 45.68 -19.75 -24.01
C ILE A 187 46.62 -20.74 -23.26
N ILE A 188 46.08 -21.48 -22.27
CA ILE A 188 46.83 -22.47 -21.51
C ILE A 188 47.35 -23.59 -22.44
N LYS A 189 46.50 -24.09 -23.35
CA LYS A 189 46.92 -25.13 -24.33
C LYS A 189 48.05 -24.63 -25.21
N SER A 190 47.97 -23.39 -25.70
CA SER A 190 49.05 -22.77 -26.50
C SER A 190 50.35 -22.61 -25.67
N ALA A 191 50.23 -22.10 -24.43
CA ALA A 191 51.36 -21.94 -23.53
C ALA A 191 52.04 -23.27 -23.17
N ASP A 192 51.26 -24.35 -22.90
CA ASP A 192 51.77 -25.69 -22.64
C ASP A 192 52.50 -26.26 -23.88
N ALA A 193 52.01 -26.02 -25.12
CA ALA A 193 52.64 -26.39 -26.36
C ALA A 193 54.00 -25.64 -26.57
N PHE A 194 53.97 -24.33 -26.43
CA PHE A 194 55.17 -23.50 -26.54
C PHE A 194 56.22 -23.83 -25.49
N HIS A 195 55.80 -24.18 -24.26
CA HIS A 195 56.73 -24.65 -23.22
C HIS A 195 57.41 -25.95 -23.58
N LYS A 196 56.70 -26.89 -24.18
CA LYS A 196 57.29 -28.18 -24.65
C LYS A 196 58.36 -27.98 -25.73
N GLU A 197 58.16 -26.96 -26.58
CA GLU A 197 59.13 -26.57 -27.61
C GLU A 197 60.22 -25.63 -27.07
N GLY A 198 60.22 -25.29 -25.76
CA GLY A 198 61.21 -24.42 -25.12
C GLY A 198 61.10 -22.95 -25.45
N LEU A 199 59.94 -22.53 -26.03
CA LEU A 199 59.69 -21.14 -26.48
C LEU A 199 59.21 -20.24 -25.37
N VAL A 200 58.57 -20.77 -24.30
CA VAL A 200 58.10 -20.04 -23.10
C VAL A 200 58.51 -20.77 -21.84
N THR A 201 58.49 -20.07 -20.71
CA THR A 201 58.88 -20.61 -19.41
C THR A 201 57.73 -21.39 -18.73
N LYS A 202 58.04 -22.21 -17.73
CA LYS A 202 57.05 -22.81 -16.87
C LYS A 202 56.25 -21.76 -16.08
N ILE A 203 56.84 -20.58 -15.85
CA ILE A 203 56.19 -19.47 -15.17
C ILE A 203 54.98 -18.98 -15.99
N ASP A 204 55.11 -18.79 -17.31
CA ASP A 204 54.01 -18.35 -18.19
C ASP A 204 52.81 -19.29 -18.14
N VAL A 205 53.05 -20.62 -18.15
CA VAL A 205 52.01 -21.63 -18.02
C VAL A 205 51.31 -21.54 -16.66
N ASN A 206 52.10 -21.37 -15.59
CA ASN A 206 51.54 -21.27 -14.24
C ASN A 206 50.76 -19.99 -14.05
N GLU A 207 51.19 -18.84 -14.60
CA GLU A 207 50.43 -17.58 -14.59
C GLU A 207 49.04 -17.73 -15.24
N ALA A 208 48.99 -18.37 -16.42
CA ALA A 208 47.71 -18.64 -17.09
C ALA A 208 46.81 -19.59 -16.26
N LYS A 209 47.39 -20.60 -15.57
CA LYS A 209 46.62 -21.50 -14.67
C LYS A 209 46.11 -20.80 -13.42
N VAL A 210 46.91 -19.91 -12.80
CA VAL A 210 46.45 -19.10 -11.66
C VAL A 210 45.29 -18.18 -12.09
N TYR A 211 45.41 -17.54 -13.25
CA TYR A 211 44.36 -16.73 -13.82
C TYR A 211 43.06 -17.54 -14.07
N GLN A 212 43.18 -18.77 -14.61
CA GLN A 212 42.04 -19.69 -14.77
C GLN A 212 41.35 -20.03 -13.43
N LEU A 213 42.13 -20.28 -12.36
CA LEU A 213 41.55 -20.57 -11.03
C LEU A 213 40.78 -19.37 -10.47
N ASN A 214 41.34 -18.15 -10.63
CA ASN A 214 40.66 -16.93 -10.24
C ASN A 214 39.34 -16.72 -11.03
N LEU A 215 39.38 -16.98 -12.36
CA LEU A 215 38.20 -16.94 -13.21
C LEU A 215 37.14 -17.99 -12.82
N ASN A 216 37.55 -19.21 -12.44
CA ASN A 216 36.60 -20.22 -11.94
C ASN A 216 35.92 -19.77 -10.64
N SER A 217 36.63 -19.11 -9.72
CA SER A 217 36.07 -18.56 -8.50
C SER A 217 35.03 -17.49 -8.81
N GLN A 218 35.34 -16.53 -9.72
CA GLN A 218 34.41 -15.52 -10.18
C GLN A 218 33.17 -16.12 -10.86
N LEU A 219 33.33 -17.15 -11.68
CA LEU A 219 32.22 -17.85 -12.32
C LEU A 219 31.31 -18.54 -11.30
N THR A 220 31.89 -19.14 -10.25
CA THR A 220 31.10 -19.75 -9.17
C THR A 220 30.27 -18.69 -8.44
N GLU A 221 30.86 -17.54 -8.12
CA GLU A 221 30.18 -16.44 -7.48
C GLU A 221 29.07 -15.86 -8.40
N ALA A 222 29.36 -15.64 -9.69
CA ALA A 222 28.39 -15.15 -10.65
C ALA A 222 27.17 -16.09 -10.80
N LYS A 223 27.41 -17.42 -10.83
CA LYS A 223 26.34 -18.43 -10.84
C LYS A 223 25.48 -18.38 -9.57
N ASN A 224 26.10 -18.20 -8.42
CA ASN A 224 25.36 -18.01 -7.16
C ASN A 224 24.51 -16.73 -7.18
N ASN A 225 25.08 -15.61 -7.65
CA ASN A 225 24.36 -14.34 -7.76
C ASN A 225 23.17 -14.44 -8.73
N PHE A 226 23.32 -15.17 -9.83
CA PHE A 226 22.20 -15.45 -10.74
C PHE A 226 21.08 -16.26 -10.05
N GLN A 227 21.43 -17.31 -9.29
CA GLN A 227 20.44 -18.09 -8.54
C GLN A 227 19.74 -17.26 -7.47
N LEU A 228 20.45 -16.34 -6.78
CA LEU A 228 19.84 -15.41 -5.82
C LEU A 228 18.87 -14.44 -6.51
N ALA A 229 19.23 -13.93 -7.69
CA ALA A 229 18.33 -13.07 -8.46
C ALA A 229 17.06 -13.81 -8.91
N LEU A 230 17.18 -15.07 -9.35
CA LEU A 230 16.03 -15.92 -9.66
C LEU A 230 15.17 -16.21 -8.43
N ALA A 231 15.80 -16.48 -7.27
CA ALA A 231 15.06 -16.69 -6.02
C ALA A 231 14.25 -15.43 -5.62
N TYR A 232 14.81 -14.24 -5.82
CA TYR A 232 14.11 -13.00 -5.57
C TYR A 232 12.93 -12.79 -6.54
N LEU A 233 13.09 -13.15 -7.82
CA LEU A 233 11.97 -13.13 -8.79
C LEU A 233 10.84 -14.10 -8.40
N ARG A 234 11.18 -15.32 -7.97
CA ARG A 234 10.19 -16.28 -7.46
C ARG A 234 9.44 -15.74 -6.26
N PHE A 235 10.16 -15.13 -5.32
CA PHE A 235 9.56 -14.49 -4.15
C PHE A 235 8.56 -13.38 -4.55
N LEU A 236 8.96 -12.46 -5.45
CA LEU A 236 8.09 -11.36 -5.88
C LEU A 236 6.87 -11.86 -6.65
N SER A 237 7.05 -12.83 -7.56
CA SER A 237 5.97 -13.32 -8.42
C SER A 237 5.12 -14.41 -7.78
N SER A 238 5.58 -14.98 -6.65
CA SER A 238 5.03 -16.21 -6.07
C SER A 238 4.99 -17.37 -7.08
N ASP A 239 5.96 -17.41 -8.01
CA ASP A 239 6.08 -18.43 -9.06
C ASP A 239 7.40 -19.20 -8.92
N GLU A 240 7.34 -20.37 -8.30
CA GLU A 240 8.49 -21.25 -8.07
C GLU A 240 9.03 -21.92 -9.36
N THR A 241 8.31 -21.80 -10.49
CA THR A 241 8.72 -22.44 -11.76
C THR A 241 9.80 -21.67 -12.51
N ILE A 242 10.06 -20.42 -12.14
CA ILE A 242 11.06 -19.56 -12.78
C ILE A 242 12.45 -20.15 -12.62
N SER A 243 13.06 -20.55 -13.73
CA SER A 243 14.41 -21.13 -13.77
C SER A 243 15.40 -20.33 -14.62
N ASP A 244 14.89 -19.46 -15.49
CA ASP A 244 15.70 -18.64 -16.39
C ASP A 244 14.93 -17.37 -16.79
N VAL A 245 15.63 -16.36 -17.32
CA VAL A 245 15.08 -15.11 -17.82
C VAL A 245 15.48 -14.90 -19.27
N GLU A 246 14.63 -14.18 -20.02
CA GLU A 246 14.94 -13.74 -21.38
C GLU A 246 15.90 -12.52 -21.37
N ASN A 247 15.79 -11.63 -22.35
CA ASN A 247 16.63 -10.44 -22.48
C ASN A 247 16.06 -9.29 -21.64
N LEU A 248 16.87 -8.19 -21.52
CA LEU A 248 16.41 -6.94 -20.92
C LEU A 248 15.15 -6.42 -21.63
N GLU A 249 14.19 -5.94 -20.84
CA GLU A 249 12.99 -5.31 -21.40
C GLU A 249 13.33 -4.00 -22.12
N ASN A 250 12.78 -3.86 -23.33
CA ASN A 250 12.94 -2.64 -24.11
C ASN A 250 11.84 -1.63 -23.76
N ILE A 251 12.15 -0.72 -22.86
CA ILE A 251 11.23 0.34 -22.43
C ILE A 251 11.26 1.46 -23.45
N ALA A 252 10.12 1.66 -24.12
CA ALA A 252 9.96 2.78 -25.04
C ALA A 252 9.78 4.09 -24.26
N PHE A 253 10.50 5.11 -24.66
CA PHE A 253 10.30 6.47 -24.20
C PHE A 253 10.62 7.45 -25.35
N GLU A 254 9.63 8.26 -25.68
CA GLU A 254 9.80 9.37 -26.61
C GLU A 254 9.88 10.66 -25.78
N ILE A 255 10.94 11.44 -25.96
CA ILE A 255 11.11 12.73 -25.30
C ILE A 255 10.18 13.74 -25.99
N PRO A 256 9.06 14.14 -25.37
CA PRO A 256 8.24 15.24 -25.89
C PRO A 256 9.03 16.55 -25.81
N GLN A 257 8.67 17.56 -26.60
CA GLN A 257 9.28 18.89 -26.51
C GLN A 257 9.22 19.44 -25.08
N ASN A 258 10.31 19.99 -24.59
CA ASN A 258 10.64 20.28 -23.17
C ASN A 258 9.55 20.92 -22.29
N ASN A 259 8.63 21.72 -22.83
CA ASN A 259 7.59 22.38 -22.03
C ASN A 259 6.37 21.51 -21.70
N LEU A 260 6.19 20.37 -22.40
CA LEU A 260 5.05 19.47 -22.19
C LEU A 260 5.26 18.46 -21.07
N LEU A 261 6.50 18.12 -20.72
CA LEU A 261 6.81 17.08 -19.73
C LEU A 261 6.32 17.44 -18.33
N TYR A 262 6.54 18.68 -17.92
CA TYR A 262 6.08 19.15 -16.61
C TYR A 262 4.55 19.16 -16.51
N THR A 263 3.86 19.67 -17.54
CA THR A 263 2.38 19.67 -17.59
C THR A 263 1.83 18.26 -17.55
N GLN A 264 2.41 17.34 -18.33
CA GLN A 264 2.03 15.92 -18.29
C GLN A 264 2.21 15.29 -16.91
N ALA A 265 3.32 15.61 -16.22
CA ALA A 265 3.55 15.11 -14.87
C ALA A 265 2.47 15.60 -13.90
N LEU A 266 2.12 16.90 -13.93
CA LEU A 266 1.09 17.46 -13.06
C LEU A 266 -0.31 16.89 -13.33
N GLU A 267 -0.62 16.56 -14.58
CA GLU A 267 -1.93 15.99 -14.96
C GLU A 267 -2.07 14.50 -14.62
N ASN A 268 -0.97 13.74 -14.74
CA ASN A 268 -1.02 12.29 -14.68
C ASN A 268 -0.61 11.70 -13.33
N ARG A 269 0.20 12.44 -12.54
CA ARG A 269 0.73 11.89 -11.28
C ARG A 269 -0.33 11.67 -10.22
N ASP A 270 -0.34 10.48 -9.67
CA ASP A 270 -1.31 10.06 -8.66
C ASP A 270 -1.11 10.83 -7.34
N GLU A 271 0.11 11.29 -7.04
CA GLU A 271 0.41 12.10 -5.85
C GLU A 271 -0.27 13.47 -5.91
N ILE A 272 -0.41 14.08 -7.10
CA ILE A 272 -1.18 15.34 -7.29
C ILE A 272 -2.65 15.08 -7.02
N LYS A 273 -3.21 14.00 -7.57
CA LYS A 273 -4.62 13.62 -7.33
C LYS A 273 -4.90 13.35 -5.85
N MET A 274 -3.97 12.67 -5.15
CA MET A 274 -4.06 12.46 -3.70
C MET A 274 -4.02 13.77 -2.92
N GLN A 275 -3.16 14.71 -3.31
CA GLN A 275 -3.08 16.01 -2.67
C GLN A 275 -4.34 16.85 -2.89
N ASP A 276 -4.95 16.79 -4.07
CA ASP A 276 -6.22 17.45 -4.37
C ASP A 276 -7.37 16.86 -3.52
N ILE A 277 -7.37 15.54 -3.31
CA ILE A 277 -8.31 14.89 -2.38
C ILE A 277 -8.10 15.40 -0.95
N ASN A 278 -6.85 15.50 -0.49
CA ASN A 278 -6.53 16.02 0.84
C ASN A 278 -6.97 17.48 1.01
N LEU A 279 -6.78 18.34 0.00
CA LEU A 279 -7.28 19.71 -0.01
C LEU A 279 -8.82 19.76 0.11
N ASN A 280 -9.52 18.92 -0.64
CA ASN A 280 -10.97 18.84 -0.56
C ASN A 280 -11.46 18.32 0.80
N ALA A 281 -10.77 17.34 1.39
CA ALA A 281 -11.09 16.82 2.72
C ALA A 281 -10.88 17.88 3.81
N THR A 282 -9.77 18.65 3.77
CA THR A 282 -9.52 19.74 4.72
C THR A 282 -10.53 20.90 4.55
N LYS A 283 -10.98 21.16 3.31
CA LYS A 283 -12.08 22.11 3.08
C LYS A 283 -13.40 21.65 3.71
N LYS A 284 -13.71 20.34 3.60
CA LYS A 284 -14.88 19.74 4.26
C LYS A 284 -14.79 19.80 5.79
N ASN A 285 -13.60 19.72 6.38
CA ASN A 285 -13.42 19.93 7.82
C ASN A 285 -13.79 21.35 8.26
N ILE A 286 -13.56 22.39 7.43
CA ILE A 286 -14.06 23.75 7.70
C ILE A 286 -15.60 23.76 7.70
N GLU A 287 -16.24 23.04 6.77
CA GLU A 287 -17.70 22.95 6.71
C GLU A 287 -18.27 22.20 7.92
N ILE A 288 -17.58 21.15 8.41
CA ILE A 288 -17.94 20.45 9.66
C ILE A 288 -17.83 21.40 10.87
N ALA A 289 -16.75 22.19 10.96
CA ALA A 289 -16.59 23.18 12.01
C ALA A 289 -17.70 24.25 11.95
N ASN A 290 -18.06 24.73 10.75
CA ASN A 290 -19.20 25.60 10.55
C ASN A 290 -20.54 24.97 10.97
N GLY A 291 -20.66 23.65 10.86
CA GLY A 291 -21.82 22.87 11.30
C GLY A 291 -22.18 23.06 12.78
N SER A 292 -21.21 23.47 13.62
CA SER A 292 -21.45 23.76 15.04
C SER A 292 -22.27 25.04 15.30
N TYR A 293 -22.48 25.86 14.29
CA TYR A 293 -23.34 27.05 14.38
C TYR A 293 -24.80 26.78 14.00
N TYR A 294 -25.13 25.61 13.49
CA TYR A 294 -26.48 25.20 13.15
C TYR A 294 -27.09 24.40 14.29
N PRO A 295 -28.43 24.39 14.40
CA PRO A 295 -29.13 23.50 15.34
C PRO A 295 -28.88 22.05 14.98
N THR A 296 -29.00 21.18 15.97
CA THR A 296 -29.15 19.74 15.78
C THR A 296 -30.58 19.35 16.10
N VAL A 297 -31.14 18.41 15.30
CA VAL A 297 -32.51 17.92 15.47
C VAL A 297 -32.43 16.40 15.57
N TYR A 298 -33.04 15.83 16.58
CA TYR A 298 -33.11 14.39 16.80
C TYR A 298 -34.53 13.95 17.15
N SER A 299 -34.82 12.69 16.89
CA SER A 299 -36.07 12.05 17.31
C SER A 299 -35.72 10.89 18.23
N HIS A 300 -36.57 10.76 19.28
CA HIS A 300 -36.53 9.63 20.22
C HIS A 300 -37.96 9.08 20.34
N LEU A 301 -38.13 7.82 19.94
CA LEU A 301 -39.39 7.11 20.03
C LEU A 301 -39.19 5.94 20.98
N GLU A 302 -40.07 5.80 21.93
CA GLU A 302 -40.04 4.74 22.95
C GLU A 302 -41.40 4.10 23.08
N TYR A 303 -41.45 2.78 23.12
CA TYR A 303 -42.60 1.98 23.48
C TYR A 303 -42.19 0.93 24.51
N GLY A 304 -42.87 0.86 25.62
CA GLY A 304 -42.44 -0.03 26.70
C GLY A 304 -43.56 -0.42 27.67
N PHE A 305 -43.14 -1.24 28.63
CA PHE A 305 -43.95 -1.77 29.72
C PHE A 305 -43.24 -1.48 31.04
N ASN A 306 -44.00 -1.05 32.05
CA ASN A 306 -43.42 -0.78 33.36
C ASN A 306 -44.24 -1.48 34.45
N ASP A 307 -43.60 -2.36 35.23
CA ASP A 307 -44.27 -3.12 36.28
C ASP A 307 -43.32 -3.53 37.43
N ASN A 308 -43.91 -4.11 38.51
CA ASN A 308 -43.13 -4.69 39.61
C ASN A 308 -42.60 -6.11 39.29
N THR A 309 -43.06 -6.73 38.21
CA THR A 309 -42.61 -7.98 37.61
C THR A 309 -42.39 -7.77 36.11
N MET A 310 -41.56 -8.62 35.49
CA MET A 310 -41.41 -8.59 34.05
C MET A 310 -42.73 -8.98 33.37
N THR A 311 -43.30 -8.07 32.59
CA THR A 311 -44.59 -8.26 31.93
C THR A 311 -44.59 -7.58 30.54
N PHE A 312 -45.52 -8.08 29.69
CA PHE A 312 -45.89 -7.47 28.42
C PHE A 312 -47.41 -7.23 28.37
N ASP A 313 -47.99 -6.90 29.52
CA ASP A 313 -49.40 -6.59 29.68
C ASP A 313 -49.72 -5.25 28.97
N ASP A 314 -50.69 -5.25 28.07
CA ASP A 314 -51.15 -4.09 27.32
C ASP A 314 -51.87 -3.04 28.22
N GLU A 315 -52.32 -3.42 29.42
CA GLU A 315 -52.81 -2.46 30.41
C GLU A 315 -51.67 -1.64 31.06
N LYS A 316 -50.41 -2.06 30.92
CA LYS A 316 -49.21 -1.44 31.52
C LYS A 316 -48.22 -0.89 30.49
N ASP A 317 -48.65 -0.81 29.24
CA ASP A 317 -47.86 -0.22 28.17
C ASP A 317 -47.79 1.30 28.24
N TYR A 318 -46.80 1.86 27.62
CA TYR A 318 -46.67 3.30 27.39
C TYR A 318 -45.92 3.58 26.11
N TYR A 319 -46.10 4.75 25.55
CA TYR A 319 -45.26 5.26 24.47
C TYR A 319 -44.80 6.69 24.76
N MET A 320 -43.65 7.04 24.19
CA MET A 320 -43.15 8.40 24.18
C MET A 320 -42.60 8.70 22.77
N ALA A 321 -43.01 9.81 22.21
CA ALA A 321 -42.48 10.36 20.97
C ALA A 321 -41.96 11.77 21.25
N LEU A 322 -40.67 11.97 21.01
CA LEU A 322 -40.01 13.24 21.25
C LEU A 322 -39.20 13.65 20.01
N VAL A 323 -39.34 14.92 19.62
CA VAL A 323 -38.42 15.57 18.68
C VAL A 323 -37.75 16.72 19.43
N GLY A 324 -36.42 16.62 19.53
CA GLY A 324 -35.60 17.61 20.22
C GLY A 324 -34.83 18.47 19.24
N ILE A 325 -34.77 19.78 19.51
CA ILE A 325 -33.91 20.73 18.79
C ILE A 325 -32.95 21.34 19.82
N ASN A 326 -31.65 21.20 19.50
CA ASN A 326 -30.60 21.81 20.31
C ASN A 326 -29.82 22.83 19.49
N LEU A 327 -29.78 24.10 19.95
CA LEU A 327 -28.97 25.17 19.38
C LEU A 327 -28.09 25.76 20.47
N THR A 328 -26.77 25.60 20.30
CA THR A 328 -25.79 26.22 21.20
C THR A 328 -25.67 27.70 20.87
N LEU A 329 -26.11 28.57 21.78
CA LEU A 329 -26.11 30.05 21.57
C LEU A 329 -24.73 30.65 21.79
N PHE A 330 -23.97 30.15 22.77
CA PHE A 330 -22.62 30.61 23.09
C PHE A 330 -21.68 29.42 23.37
N ASP A 331 -20.56 29.40 22.67
CA ASP A 331 -19.45 28.47 22.87
C ASP A 331 -18.23 29.03 22.12
N ASP A 332 -17.27 29.57 22.84
CA ASP A 332 -16.06 30.19 22.28
C ASP A 332 -15.14 29.16 21.58
N THR A 333 -15.26 27.87 21.97
CA THR A 333 -14.47 26.82 21.34
C THR A 333 -14.76 26.61 19.87
N ARG A 334 -15.96 26.96 19.39
CA ARG A 334 -16.37 26.85 17.98
C ARG A 334 -15.51 27.70 17.06
N ASP A 335 -15.23 28.96 17.48
CA ASP A 335 -14.39 29.87 16.68
C ASP A 335 -12.95 29.37 16.62
N ILE A 336 -12.45 28.80 17.71
CA ILE A 336 -11.11 28.21 17.78
C ILE A 336 -11.02 27.01 16.83
N GLU A 337 -11.98 26.08 16.87
CA GLU A 337 -12.00 24.89 16.01
C GLU A 337 -12.13 25.27 14.51
N LYS A 338 -12.92 26.29 14.20
CA LYS A 338 -13.01 26.83 12.84
C LYS A 338 -11.69 27.46 12.37
N GLN A 339 -10.99 28.20 13.24
CA GLN A 339 -9.68 28.76 12.93
C GLN A 339 -8.63 27.65 12.73
N LYS A 340 -8.61 26.63 13.58
CA LYS A 340 -7.75 25.45 13.41
C LYS A 340 -7.96 24.78 12.05
N SER A 341 -9.23 24.53 11.68
CA SER A 341 -9.58 23.94 10.38
C SER A 341 -9.09 24.78 9.20
N LYS A 342 -9.18 26.12 9.29
CA LYS A 342 -8.64 27.03 8.26
C LYS A 342 -7.12 26.98 8.17
N ILE A 343 -6.42 26.86 9.31
CA ILE A 343 -4.96 26.71 9.34
C ILE A 343 -4.54 25.39 8.71
N GLU A 344 -5.24 24.30 9.01
CA GLU A 344 -4.96 22.99 8.38
C GLU A 344 -5.19 23.02 6.85
N TYR A 345 -6.23 23.69 6.37
CA TYR A 345 -6.43 23.92 4.95
C TYR A 345 -5.28 24.75 4.31
N ALA A 346 -4.84 25.82 4.97
CA ALA A 346 -3.72 26.61 4.50
C ALA A 346 -2.41 25.80 4.43
N LYS A 347 -2.14 24.97 5.46
CA LYS A 347 -1.00 24.04 5.45
C LYS A 347 -1.10 23.03 4.29
N ALA A 348 -2.28 22.47 4.05
CA ALA A 348 -2.49 21.55 2.92
C ALA A 348 -2.27 22.24 1.57
N SER A 349 -2.66 23.52 1.43
CA SER A 349 -2.39 24.34 0.22
C SER A 349 -0.90 24.55 -0.01
N LEU A 350 -0.14 24.92 1.03
CA LEU A 350 1.31 25.09 0.93
C LEU A 350 2.01 23.75 0.60
N ASN A 351 1.53 22.63 1.15
CA ASN A 351 2.05 21.31 0.81
C ASN A 351 1.77 20.95 -0.65
N SER A 352 0.64 21.37 -1.21
CA SER A 352 0.32 21.18 -2.64
C SER A 352 1.30 21.95 -3.53
N GLU A 353 1.61 23.19 -3.21
CA GLU A 353 2.59 23.99 -3.94
C GLU A 353 4.00 23.37 -3.86
N LYS A 354 4.42 22.98 -2.65
CA LYS A 354 5.69 22.28 -2.43
C LYS A 354 5.79 20.98 -3.24
N LEU A 355 4.71 20.22 -3.32
CA LEU A 355 4.66 18.97 -4.11
C LEU A 355 4.85 19.26 -5.61
N LYS A 356 4.20 20.29 -6.15
CA LYS A 356 4.36 20.71 -7.55
C LYS A 356 5.81 21.09 -7.86
N ASP A 357 6.47 21.83 -6.97
CA ASP A 357 7.88 22.18 -7.12
C ASP A 357 8.80 20.97 -7.04
N ALA A 358 8.52 20.04 -6.12
CA ALA A 358 9.27 18.78 -6.00
C ALA A 358 9.13 17.91 -7.25
N ILE A 359 7.94 17.81 -7.84
CA ILE A 359 7.69 17.10 -9.10
C ILE A 359 8.47 17.74 -10.26
N LYS A 360 8.47 19.07 -10.34
CA LYS A 360 9.26 19.79 -11.36
C LYS A 360 10.75 19.45 -11.27
N LEU A 361 11.30 19.46 -10.06
CA LEU A 361 12.69 19.09 -9.82
C LEU A 361 12.96 17.62 -10.15
N GLU A 362 12.05 16.71 -9.80
CA GLU A 362 12.17 15.28 -10.08
C GLU A 362 12.18 15.00 -11.59
N VAL A 363 11.26 15.60 -12.35
CA VAL A 363 11.22 15.49 -13.81
C VAL A 363 12.54 15.98 -14.42
N GLN A 364 13.05 17.13 -13.98
CA GLN A 364 14.32 17.66 -14.47
C GLN A 364 15.49 16.73 -14.16
N LYS A 365 15.58 16.20 -12.93
CA LYS A 365 16.61 15.24 -12.54
C LYS A 365 16.57 13.95 -13.37
N THR A 366 15.37 13.42 -13.63
CA THR A 366 15.23 12.17 -14.40
C THR A 366 15.60 12.36 -15.87
N ILE A 367 15.31 13.52 -16.46
CA ILE A 367 15.74 13.85 -17.83
C ILE A 367 17.27 13.88 -17.90
N LEU A 368 17.93 14.70 -17.06
CA LEU A 368 19.39 14.82 -17.04
C LEU A 368 20.07 13.47 -16.77
N ASN A 369 19.46 12.64 -15.89
CA ASN A 369 19.99 11.31 -15.63
C ASN A 369 19.86 10.40 -16.86
N LEU A 370 18.74 10.42 -17.58
CA LEU A 370 18.57 9.63 -18.81
C LEU A 370 19.59 10.01 -19.87
N GLU A 371 19.74 11.32 -20.19
CA GLU A 371 20.72 11.83 -21.13
C GLU A 371 22.14 11.38 -20.77
N THR A 372 22.49 11.43 -19.47
CA THR A 372 23.78 10.98 -18.96
C THR A 372 23.98 9.47 -19.17
N LYS A 373 22.95 8.63 -18.85
CA LYS A 373 23.04 7.18 -19.03
C LYS A 373 23.09 6.77 -20.50
N GLU A 374 22.45 7.49 -21.39
CA GLU A 374 22.54 7.28 -22.84
C GLU A 374 23.95 7.52 -23.34
N LYS A 375 24.54 8.66 -22.98
CA LYS A 375 25.91 8.98 -23.35
C LYS A 375 26.93 7.99 -22.79
N ILE A 376 26.80 7.62 -21.52
CA ILE A 376 27.66 6.59 -20.90
C ILE A 376 27.53 5.26 -21.64
N LEU A 377 26.33 4.85 -22.06
CA LEU A 377 26.14 3.61 -22.79
C LEU A 377 26.88 3.63 -24.14
N GLU A 378 26.78 4.73 -24.89
CA GLU A 378 27.54 4.92 -26.16
C GLU A 378 29.04 4.77 -25.93
N GLU A 379 29.60 5.45 -24.91
CA GLU A 379 31.01 5.38 -24.55
C GLU A 379 31.45 3.96 -24.14
N LYS A 380 30.59 3.20 -23.41
CA LYS A 380 30.90 1.82 -23.00
C LYS A 380 30.81 0.83 -24.15
N ILE A 381 29.94 1.04 -25.13
CA ILE A 381 29.91 0.24 -26.37
C ILE A 381 31.23 0.40 -27.11
N GLU A 382 31.72 1.65 -27.32
CA GLU A 382 32.97 1.92 -27.99
C GLU A 382 34.19 1.37 -27.23
N ALA A 383 34.24 1.62 -25.90
CA ALA A 383 35.33 1.13 -25.06
C ALA A 383 35.45 -0.39 -25.08
N LYS A 384 34.34 -1.12 -25.04
CA LYS A 384 34.29 -2.59 -25.14
C LYS A 384 34.82 -3.04 -26.53
N ASN A 385 34.45 -2.37 -27.63
CA ASN A 385 34.89 -2.73 -28.96
C ASN A 385 36.40 -2.53 -29.11
N LEU A 386 36.93 -1.37 -28.70
CA LEU A 386 38.36 -1.09 -28.69
C LEU A 386 39.16 -2.09 -27.82
N ALA A 387 38.65 -2.40 -26.63
CA ALA A 387 39.29 -3.38 -25.77
C ALA A 387 39.32 -4.80 -26.40
N ASN A 388 38.28 -5.17 -27.16
CA ASN A 388 38.24 -6.41 -27.91
C ASN A 388 39.32 -6.43 -29.00
N ASP A 389 39.46 -5.34 -29.78
CA ASP A 389 40.46 -5.23 -30.85
C ASP A 389 41.88 -5.33 -30.28
N VAL A 390 42.14 -4.68 -29.14
CA VAL A 390 43.44 -4.77 -28.44
C VAL A 390 43.68 -6.20 -27.96
N LEU A 391 42.68 -6.90 -27.43
CA LEU A 391 42.80 -8.26 -27.00
C LEU A 391 43.12 -9.21 -28.17
N GLU A 392 42.41 -9.10 -29.29
CA GLU A 392 42.68 -9.92 -30.48
C GLU A 392 44.06 -9.72 -31.05
N GLN A 393 44.52 -8.46 -31.15
CA GLN A 393 45.89 -8.15 -31.53
C GLN A 393 46.92 -8.69 -30.54
N SER A 394 46.64 -8.60 -29.23
CA SER A 394 47.54 -9.16 -28.19
C SER A 394 47.66 -10.64 -28.28
N LYS A 395 46.58 -11.37 -28.62
CA LYS A 395 46.63 -12.82 -28.87
C LYS A 395 47.59 -13.16 -30.00
N LEU A 396 47.53 -12.42 -31.12
CA LEU A 396 48.45 -12.60 -32.28
C LEU A 396 49.89 -12.31 -31.90
N LEU A 397 50.15 -11.19 -31.18
CA LEU A 397 51.48 -10.84 -30.71
C LEU A 397 52.05 -11.89 -29.76
N TYR A 398 51.26 -12.46 -28.85
CA TYR A 398 51.71 -13.53 -27.98
C TYR A 398 52.05 -14.82 -28.76
N GLN A 399 51.23 -15.17 -29.75
CA GLN A 399 51.52 -16.32 -30.64
C GLN A 399 52.83 -16.18 -31.42
N ASN A 400 53.22 -14.93 -31.71
CA ASN A 400 54.48 -14.61 -32.35
C ASN A 400 55.61 -14.31 -31.36
N HIS A 401 55.43 -14.57 -30.06
CA HIS A 401 56.37 -14.33 -28.95
C HIS A 401 56.84 -12.85 -28.79
N LEU A 402 56.01 -11.89 -29.21
CA LEU A 402 56.31 -10.45 -29.16
C LEU A 402 55.85 -9.79 -27.86
N ILE A 403 55.00 -10.43 -27.08
CA ILE A 403 54.56 -9.97 -25.76
C ILE A 403 54.60 -11.09 -24.75
N SER A 404 54.64 -10.74 -23.45
CA SER A 404 54.59 -11.71 -22.34
C SER A 404 53.20 -12.25 -22.08
N MET A 405 53.10 -13.40 -21.38
CA MET A 405 51.82 -13.94 -20.87
C MET A 405 51.11 -12.96 -19.97
N THR A 406 51.84 -12.32 -19.05
CA THR A 406 51.29 -11.29 -18.16
C THR A 406 50.60 -10.14 -18.92
N THR A 407 51.19 -9.67 -20.03
CA THR A 407 50.62 -8.65 -20.91
C THR A 407 49.32 -9.17 -21.54
N LEU A 408 49.29 -10.36 -22.11
CA LEU A 408 48.09 -10.96 -22.70
C LEU A 408 46.97 -11.09 -21.69
N LEU A 409 47.26 -11.62 -20.49
CA LEU A 409 46.25 -11.78 -19.41
C LEU A 409 45.74 -10.44 -18.92
N SER A 410 46.58 -9.37 -18.90
CA SER A 410 46.14 -8.00 -18.57
C SER A 410 45.16 -7.48 -19.59
N GLN A 411 45.37 -7.69 -20.89
CA GLN A 411 44.42 -7.24 -21.93
C GLN A 411 43.13 -8.02 -21.90
N GLU A 412 43.18 -9.30 -21.59
CA GLU A 412 42.01 -10.15 -21.40
C GLU A 412 41.17 -9.65 -20.19
N ALA A 413 41.81 -9.33 -19.05
CA ALA A 413 41.16 -8.72 -17.91
C ALA A 413 40.54 -7.37 -18.21
N ASN A 414 41.23 -6.53 -19.01
CA ASN A 414 40.72 -5.21 -19.44
C ASN A 414 39.48 -5.36 -20.35
N PHE A 415 39.50 -6.28 -21.30
CA PHE A 415 38.34 -6.58 -22.15
C PHE A 415 37.12 -6.99 -21.28
N ARG A 416 37.26 -7.93 -20.35
CA ARG A 416 36.17 -8.37 -19.47
C ARG A 416 35.64 -7.27 -18.58
N LYS A 417 36.53 -6.40 -18.06
CA LYS A 417 36.11 -5.21 -17.31
C LYS A 417 35.20 -4.31 -18.15
N ASN A 418 35.56 -4.05 -19.42
CA ASN A 418 34.75 -3.22 -20.30
C ASN A 418 33.44 -3.91 -20.73
N GLU A 419 33.46 -5.25 -20.90
CA GLU A 419 32.25 -6.03 -21.14
C GLU A 419 31.27 -5.95 -19.94
N ALA A 420 31.77 -6.08 -18.71
CA ALA A 420 31.00 -5.93 -17.49
C ALA A 420 30.38 -4.53 -17.36
N LEU A 421 31.17 -3.49 -17.61
CA LEU A 421 30.71 -2.09 -17.59
C LEU A 421 29.64 -1.80 -18.66
N LEU A 422 29.69 -2.46 -19.81
CA LEU A 422 28.65 -2.35 -20.85
C LEU A 422 27.34 -3.00 -20.39
N ILE A 423 27.41 -4.20 -19.78
CA ILE A 423 26.22 -4.87 -19.23
C ILE A 423 25.55 -3.97 -18.19
N GLU A 424 26.33 -3.40 -17.27
CA GLU A 424 25.85 -2.47 -16.26
C GLU A 424 25.23 -1.21 -16.89
N ALA A 425 25.86 -0.61 -17.90
CA ALA A 425 25.36 0.60 -18.57
C ALA A 425 24.01 0.37 -19.27
N ARG A 426 23.78 -0.81 -19.84
CA ARG A 426 22.49 -1.22 -20.43
C ARG A 426 21.39 -1.30 -19.36
N TYR A 427 21.69 -1.91 -18.23
CA TYR A 427 20.80 -1.98 -17.08
C TYR A 427 20.42 -0.59 -16.57
N GLU A 428 21.41 0.27 -16.36
CA GLU A 428 21.23 1.63 -15.86
C GLU A 428 20.38 2.49 -16.81
N LYS A 429 20.56 2.37 -18.13
CA LYS A 429 19.71 3.04 -19.13
C LYS A 429 18.27 2.53 -19.04
N SER A 430 18.05 1.21 -18.99
CA SER A 430 16.71 0.64 -18.87
C SER A 430 15.99 1.18 -17.63
N LEU A 431 16.71 1.26 -16.50
CA LEU A 431 16.17 1.79 -15.25
C LEU A 431 15.89 3.30 -15.33
N ALA A 432 16.73 4.07 -16.01
CA ALA A 432 16.51 5.51 -16.22
C ALA A 432 15.25 5.77 -17.07
N LEU A 433 15.02 4.97 -18.12
CA LEU A 433 13.79 5.00 -18.94
C LEU A 433 12.54 4.70 -18.13
N ALA A 434 12.61 3.73 -17.22
CA ALA A 434 11.49 3.42 -16.33
C ALA A 434 11.21 4.58 -15.35
N LYS A 435 12.25 5.15 -14.77
CA LYS A 435 12.12 6.26 -13.80
C LYS A 435 11.51 7.51 -14.43
N ILE A 436 11.86 7.87 -15.68
CA ILE A 436 11.25 9.03 -16.33
C ILE A 436 9.77 8.79 -16.65
N ASN A 437 9.39 7.59 -17.09
CA ASN A 437 7.99 7.26 -17.28
C ASN A 437 7.20 7.38 -15.96
N LEU A 438 7.74 6.88 -14.84
CA LEU A 438 7.13 7.04 -13.53
C LEU A 438 7.04 8.51 -13.10
N ALA A 439 8.10 9.31 -13.31
CA ALA A 439 8.11 10.73 -13.00
C ALA A 439 7.04 11.53 -13.77
N LEU A 440 6.63 11.04 -14.94
CA LEU A 440 5.53 11.58 -15.75
C LEU A 440 4.15 10.99 -15.40
N GLY A 441 4.07 10.12 -14.40
CA GLY A 441 2.83 9.42 -14.02
C GLY A 441 2.40 8.31 -14.99
N LYS A 442 3.26 7.94 -15.96
CA LYS A 442 2.98 6.90 -16.96
C LYS A 442 3.29 5.51 -16.40
N THR A 443 2.62 4.50 -16.93
CA THR A 443 2.96 3.09 -16.71
C THR A 443 4.03 2.65 -17.72
N ILE A 444 4.92 1.74 -17.30
CA ILE A 444 5.95 1.16 -18.18
C ILE A 444 5.50 -0.14 -18.86
N TYR A 445 4.29 -0.59 -18.62
CA TYR A 445 3.68 -1.77 -19.22
C TYR A 445 2.36 -1.40 -19.91
N LYS A 446 2.00 -2.17 -20.94
CA LYS A 446 0.67 -2.06 -21.53
C LYS A 446 -0.29 -2.89 -20.68
N GLU A 447 -1.30 -2.28 -20.10
CA GLU A 447 -2.44 -3.05 -19.60
C GLU A 447 -3.09 -3.72 -20.80
N ASN A 448 -3.11 -5.05 -20.81
CA ASN A 448 -4.01 -5.78 -21.70
C ASN A 448 -5.43 -5.47 -21.20
N ASN A 449 -6.08 -4.49 -21.84
CA ASN A 449 -7.50 -4.24 -21.64
C ASN A 449 -8.25 -5.54 -22.00
N GLN A 450 -8.68 -6.27 -20.98
CA GLN A 450 -9.70 -7.30 -21.08
C GLN A 450 -11.07 -6.65 -20.99
#